data_ef72a66d85edbfecd7234e099642b188
#
_entry.id   ef72a66d85edbfecd7234e099642b188
#
_cell.length_a   1.000
_cell.length_b   1.000
_cell.length_c   1.000
_cell.angle_alpha   90.00
_cell.angle_beta   90.00
_cell.angle_gamma   90.00
#
_symmetry.space_group_name_H-M   'P 1'
#
loop_
_entity.id
_entity.type
_entity.pdbx_description
1 polymer ?
#
loop_
_entity_poly.entity_id
_entity_poly.type
_entity_poly.pdbx_seq_one_letter_code
_entity_poly.pdbx_strand_id
1 'polypeptide(L)'
;AIKMIRDKGYDVVILTNQSGIQKGLFDAVDVDIVNNHMLQMLGEIGCQSINGLYYSTTPFKDDPYRKPNTGMFKRASAEIGVDWTNGVYVGDKITDLKAAYKAKAKPILVRTGYGVETEKKLNTFANKDLKKRTEIYDNLSQFAHSLVDLS
;
A
#
# COMPACT_ATOMS: atom_id res chain seq x y z
N ALA A 1 9.06 5.97 -9.30
CA ALA A 1 7.64 6.20 -9.06
C ALA A 1 7.40 6.96 -7.74
N ILE A 2 7.88 6.47 -6.59
CA ILE A 2 7.66 7.15 -5.28
C ILE A 2 8.18 8.58 -5.31
N LYS A 3 9.41 8.80 -5.82
CA LYS A 3 9.94 10.17 -5.98
C LYS A 3 9.00 11.05 -6.81
N MET A 4 8.54 10.55 -7.95
CA MET A 4 7.60 11.30 -8.81
C MET A 4 6.30 11.67 -8.08
N ILE A 5 5.76 10.75 -7.28
CA ILE A 5 4.56 11.00 -6.48
C ILE A 5 4.82 12.10 -5.45
N ARG A 6 5.98 12.04 -4.76
CA ARG A 6 6.40 13.08 -3.80
C ARG A 6 6.65 14.44 -4.47
N ASP A 7 7.32 14.45 -5.62
CA ASP A 7 7.60 15.68 -6.38
C ASP A 7 6.31 16.36 -6.88
N LYS A 8 5.24 15.59 -7.09
CA LYS A 8 3.90 16.12 -7.41
C LYS A 8 3.09 16.61 -6.19
N GLY A 9 3.69 16.67 -5.00
CA GLY A 9 3.07 17.20 -3.78
C GLY A 9 2.22 16.19 -2.99
N TYR A 10 2.21 14.90 -3.35
CA TYR A 10 1.46 13.89 -2.60
C TYR A 10 2.22 13.38 -1.39
N ASP A 11 1.51 13.16 -0.30
CA ASP A 11 2.00 12.40 0.84
C ASP A 11 2.05 10.90 0.53
N VAL A 12 3.11 10.24 0.98
CA VAL A 12 3.31 8.80 0.77
C VAL A 12 3.42 8.08 2.10
N VAL A 13 2.57 7.07 2.28
CA VAL A 13 2.58 6.17 3.45
C VAL A 13 2.67 4.73 2.98
N ILE A 14 3.56 3.94 3.59
CA ILE A 14 3.72 2.51 3.30
C ILE A 14 3.03 1.68 4.37
N LEU A 15 2.11 0.80 3.93
CA LEU A 15 1.42 -0.16 4.81
C LEU A 15 1.68 -1.57 4.29
N THR A 16 2.42 -2.41 5.02
CA THR A 16 2.82 -3.74 4.54
C THR A 16 2.53 -4.87 5.53
N ASN A 17 2.11 -6.04 5.01
CA ASN A 17 2.00 -7.27 5.79
C ASN A 17 3.32 -8.03 5.71
N GLN A 18 3.98 -8.23 6.85
CA GLN A 18 5.27 -8.92 7.03
C GLN A 18 5.10 -10.18 7.87
N SER A 19 4.17 -11.05 7.51
CA SER A 19 3.83 -12.26 8.27
C SER A 19 4.94 -13.33 8.33
N GLY A 20 6.01 -13.17 7.57
CA GLY A 20 7.18 -14.04 7.63
C GLY A 20 7.87 -14.03 8.99
N ILE A 21 7.80 -12.92 9.74
CA ILE A 21 8.38 -12.79 11.09
C ILE A 21 7.81 -13.87 12.01
N GLN A 22 6.51 -13.94 12.19
CA GLN A 22 5.89 -14.93 13.07
C GLN A 22 5.93 -16.36 12.53
N LYS A 23 6.22 -16.53 11.24
CA LYS A 23 6.46 -17.82 10.63
C LYS A 23 7.91 -18.29 10.78
N GLY A 24 8.79 -17.48 11.39
CA GLY A 24 10.20 -17.78 11.58
C GLY A 24 11.03 -17.79 10.29
N LEU A 25 10.53 -17.11 9.23
CA LEU A 25 11.25 -17.02 7.95
C LEU A 25 12.31 -15.91 7.96
N PHE A 26 12.07 -14.87 8.74
CA PHE A 26 12.94 -13.72 8.99
C PHE A 26 12.48 -13.02 10.28
N ASP A 27 13.29 -12.17 10.86
CA ASP A 27 12.96 -11.44 12.08
C ASP A 27 12.61 -9.96 11.83
N ALA A 28 12.32 -9.20 12.89
CA ALA A 28 11.99 -7.79 12.78
C ALA A 28 13.20 -6.96 12.31
N VAL A 29 14.42 -7.39 12.64
CA VAL A 29 15.65 -6.72 12.21
C VAL A 29 15.82 -6.82 10.70
N ASP A 30 15.50 -7.98 10.10
CA ASP A 30 15.52 -8.15 8.64
C ASP A 30 14.55 -7.19 7.95
N VAL A 31 13.35 -7.00 8.51
CA VAL A 31 12.36 -6.04 7.98
C VAL A 31 12.89 -4.61 8.08
N ASP A 32 13.49 -4.25 9.20
CA ASP A 32 14.05 -2.92 9.40
C ASP A 32 15.23 -2.67 8.45
N ILE A 33 16.11 -3.67 8.22
CA ILE A 33 17.19 -3.58 7.23
C ILE A 33 16.63 -3.29 5.83
N VAL A 34 15.63 -4.03 5.38
CA VAL A 34 15.00 -3.83 4.05
C VAL A 34 14.34 -2.46 3.95
N ASN A 35 13.62 -2.05 4.99
CA ASN A 35 12.99 -0.74 5.03
C ASN A 35 14.01 0.41 5.01
N ASN A 36 15.07 0.30 5.81
CA ASN A 36 16.14 1.30 5.84
C ASN A 36 16.87 1.39 4.51
N HIS A 37 17.15 0.25 3.86
CA HIS A 37 17.75 0.24 2.53
C HIS A 37 16.86 0.92 1.49
N MET A 38 15.56 0.65 1.51
CA MET A 38 14.59 1.33 0.64
C MET A 38 14.61 2.85 0.87
N LEU A 39 14.59 3.30 2.13
CA LEU A 39 14.63 4.72 2.48
C LEU A 39 15.94 5.37 2.02
N GLN A 40 17.08 4.68 2.19
CA GLN A 40 18.37 5.13 1.70
C GLN A 40 18.35 5.31 0.18
N MET A 41 17.89 4.30 -0.58
CA MET A 41 17.80 4.40 -2.04
C MET A 41 16.92 5.57 -2.50
N LEU A 42 15.81 5.82 -1.79
CA LEU A 42 14.96 6.99 -2.07
C LEU A 42 15.71 8.30 -1.81
N GLY A 43 16.47 8.39 -0.73
CA GLY A 43 17.31 9.56 -0.42
C GLY A 43 18.40 9.81 -1.47
N GLU A 44 19.08 8.75 -1.94
CA GLU A 44 20.14 8.83 -2.96
C GLU A 44 19.66 9.41 -4.29
N ILE A 45 18.41 9.19 -4.66
CA ILE A 45 17.78 9.78 -5.86
C ILE A 45 17.12 11.13 -5.58
N GLY A 46 17.34 11.73 -4.40
CA GLY A 46 16.75 13.01 -4.02
C GLY A 46 15.23 12.97 -3.81
N CYS A 47 14.68 11.83 -3.40
CA CYS A 47 13.29 11.76 -3.00
C CYS A 47 13.09 12.38 -1.63
N GLN A 48 12.06 13.20 -1.47
CA GLN A 48 11.63 13.65 -0.15
C GLN A 48 11.25 12.44 0.71
N SER A 49 11.42 12.53 2.03
CA SER A 49 11.07 11.47 2.97
C SER A 49 9.60 11.05 2.80
N ILE A 50 9.32 9.77 2.99
CA ILE A 50 7.95 9.27 3.09
C ILE A 50 7.34 9.71 4.43
N ASN A 51 6.02 9.88 4.48
CA ASN A 51 5.32 10.42 5.65
C ASN A 51 5.09 9.39 6.75
N GLY A 52 5.08 8.10 6.42
CA GLY A 52 4.94 7.02 7.38
C GLY A 52 5.18 5.63 6.80
N LEU A 53 5.61 4.71 7.68
CA LEU A 53 5.80 3.31 7.33
C LEU A 53 5.25 2.45 8.47
N TYR A 54 4.29 1.58 8.15
CA TYR A 54 3.62 0.70 9.10
C TYR A 54 3.62 -0.73 8.58
N TYR A 55 3.84 -1.70 9.46
CA TYR A 55 3.76 -3.11 9.08
C TYR A 55 3.07 -3.97 10.13
N SER A 56 2.47 -5.06 9.68
CA SER A 56 1.90 -6.11 10.52
C SER A 56 2.77 -7.35 10.43
N THR A 57 3.17 -7.90 11.56
CA THR A 57 4.04 -9.09 11.65
C THR A 57 3.24 -10.39 11.72
N THR A 58 1.95 -10.31 12.01
CA THR A 58 1.10 -11.46 12.30
C THR A 58 0.66 -12.22 11.05
N PRO A 59 0.59 -13.57 11.07
CA PRO A 59 -0.05 -14.37 10.04
C PRO A 59 -1.58 -14.50 10.24
N PHE A 60 -2.11 -14.14 11.41
CA PHE A 60 -3.51 -14.34 11.76
C PHE A 60 -4.43 -13.37 11.04
N LYS A 61 -5.50 -13.90 10.42
CA LYS A 61 -6.41 -13.10 9.58
C LYS A 61 -7.32 -12.17 10.39
N ASP A 62 -7.56 -12.49 11.64
CA ASP A 62 -8.38 -11.72 12.59
C ASP A 62 -7.62 -10.57 13.27
N ASP A 63 -6.28 -10.54 13.14
CA ASP A 63 -5.49 -9.43 13.67
C ASP A 63 -5.92 -8.10 13.03
N PRO A 64 -6.26 -7.08 13.85
CA PRO A 64 -6.78 -5.80 13.36
C PRO A 64 -5.80 -5.04 12.45
N TYR A 65 -4.50 -5.23 12.61
CA TYR A 65 -3.46 -4.56 11.81
C TYR A 65 -3.17 -5.26 10.49
N ARG A 66 -3.49 -6.57 10.38
CA ARG A 66 -3.23 -7.31 9.15
C ARG A 66 -4.29 -7.01 8.08
N LYS A 67 -3.85 -6.55 6.90
CA LYS A 67 -4.76 -6.41 5.74
C LYS A 67 -5.41 -7.76 5.39
N PRO A 68 -6.72 -7.83 5.12
CA PRO A 68 -7.62 -6.74 4.74
C PRO A 68 -8.28 -5.96 5.91
N ASN A 69 -7.81 -6.08 7.15
CA ASN A 69 -8.25 -5.23 8.24
C ASN A 69 -7.57 -3.85 8.15
N THR A 70 -8.14 -2.85 8.83
CA THR A 70 -7.79 -1.44 8.63
C THR A 70 -6.96 -0.83 9.77
N GLY A 71 -6.40 -1.64 10.65
CA GLY A 71 -5.65 -1.15 11.82
C GLY A 71 -4.46 -0.26 11.45
N MET A 72 -3.68 -0.64 10.42
CA MET A 72 -2.57 0.21 9.96
C MET A 72 -3.07 1.54 9.36
N PHE A 73 -4.19 1.55 8.63
CA PHE A 73 -4.82 2.77 8.11
C PHE A 73 -5.26 3.70 9.25
N LYS A 74 -5.94 3.16 10.27
CA LYS A 74 -6.37 3.92 11.45
C LYS A 74 -5.19 4.49 12.21
N ARG A 75 -4.11 3.71 12.36
CA ARG A 75 -2.89 4.15 13.01
C ARG A 75 -2.23 5.32 12.27
N ALA A 76 -2.10 5.25 10.95
CA ALA A 76 -1.59 6.34 10.14
C ALA A 76 -2.45 7.60 10.27
N SER A 77 -3.80 7.46 10.28
CA SER A 77 -4.68 8.61 10.52
C SER A 77 -4.46 9.24 11.89
N ALA A 78 -4.30 8.43 12.94
CA ALA A 78 -4.11 8.91 14.31
C ALA A 78 -2.74 9.59 14.52
N GLU A 79 -1.66 9.05 13.92
CA GLU A 79 -0.29 9.51 14.16
C GLU A 79 0.13 10.66 13.25
N ILE A 80 -0.30 10.66 11.99
CA ILE A 80 0.15 11.64 10.98
C ILE A 80 -1.00 12.32 10.23
N GLY A 81 -2.24 12.17 10.70
CA GLY A 81 -3.40 12.94 10.20
C GLY A 81 -3.90 12.54 8.80
N VAL A 82 -3.58 11.33 8.29
CA VAL A 82 -4.02 10.91 6.94
C VAL A 82 -5.53 10.82 6.85
N ASP A 83 -6.11 11.53 5.88
CA ASP A 83 -7.51 11.38 5.46
C ASP A 83 -7.60 10.44 4.25
N TRP A 84 -7.98 9.20 4.50
CA TRP A 84 -8.11 8.17 3.47
C TRP A 84 -9.27 8.41 2.51
N THR A 85 -10.25 9.25 2.85
CA THR A 85 -11.38 9.54 1.95
C THR A 85 -10.95 10.32 0.71
N ASN A 86 -9.86 11.06 0.82
CA ASN A 86 -9.21 11.78 -0.27
C ASN A 86 -7.96 11.05 -0.79
N GLY A 87 -7.66 9.88 -0.22
CA GLY A 87 -6.47 9.10 -0.54
C GLY A 87 -6.73 7.93 -1.48
N VAL A 88 -5.64 7.42 -2.02
CA VAL A 88 -5.61 6.16 -2.77
C VAL A 88 -4.74 5.15 -2.05
N TYR A 89 -5.01 3.87 -2.25
CA TYR A 89 -4.13 2.80 -1.78
C TYR A 89 -3.76 1.89 -2.94
N VAL A 90 -2.47 1.82 -3.24
CA VAL A 90 -1.92 1.03 -4.34
C VAL A 90 -1.42 -0.31 -3.80
N GLY A 91 -1.85 -1.40 -4.42
CA GLY A 91 -1.41 -2.74 -4.04
C GLY A 91 -1.52 -3.75 -5.16
N ASP A 92 -0.97 -4.93 -4.94
CA ASP A 92 -0.96 -6.05 -5.88
C ASP A 92 -1.84 -7.23 -5.44
N LYS A 93 -2.37 -7.19 -4.21
CA LYS A 93 -3.17 -8.29 -3.64
C LYS A 93 -4.61 -7.88 -3.39
N ILE A 94 -5.51 -8.85 -3.49
CA ILE A 94 -6.94 -8.64 -3.17
C ILE A 94 -7.15 -8.13 -1.74
N THR A 95 -6.26 -8.49 -0.81
CA THR A 95 -6.30 -7.99 0.57
C THR A 95 -5.98 -6.52 0.67
N ASP A 96 -5.13 -5.99 -0.21
CA ASP A 96 -4.80 -4.57 -0.28
C ASP A 96 -6.02 -3.76 -0.73
N LEU A 97 -6.65 -4.21 -1.81
CA LEU A 97 -7.83 -3.55 -2.36
C LEU A 97 -9.03 -3.59 -1.39
N LYS A 98 -9.22 -4.72 -0.70
CA LYS A 98 -10.26 -4.83 0.34
C LYS A 98 -9.98 -3.93 1.54
N ALA A 99 -8.72 -3.79 1.96
CA ALA A 99 -8.33 -2.89 3.04
C ALA A 99 -8.57 -1.43 2.65
N ALA A 100 -8.17 -1.03 1.44
CA ALA A 100 -8.43 0.30 0.88
C ALA A 100 -9.93 0.62 0.89
N TYR A 101 -10.74 -0.27 0.34
CA TYR A 101 -12.20 -0.11 0.29
C TYR A 101 -12.82 0.08 1.67
N LYS A 102 -12.42 -0.76 2.65
CA LYS A 102 -12.88 -0.65 4.05
C LYS A 102 -12.43 0.64 4.73
N ALA A 103 -11.23 1.13 4.40
CA ALA A 103 -10.69 2.38 4.90
C ALA A 103 -11.26 3.62 4.19
N LYS A 104 -12.14 3.44 3.21
CA LYS A 104 -12.70 4.48 2.33
C LYS A 104 -11.69 5.15 1.40
N ALA A 105 -10.48 4.60 1.28
CA ALA A 105 -9.52 5.00 0.26
C ALA A 105 -9.92 4.40 -1.10
N LYS A 106 -9.51 5.06 -2.20
CA LYS A 106 -9.70 4.52 -3.55
C LYS A 106 -8.72 3.37 -3.80
N PRO A 107 -9.20 2.14 -4.12
CA PRO A 107 -8.32 1.03 -4.41
C PRO A 107 -7.68 1.19 -5.80
N ILE A 108 -6.36 1.00 -5.85
CA ILE A 108 -5.58 0.96 -7.10
C ILE A 108 -4.87 -0.39 -7.17
N LEU A 109 -5.08 -1.13 -8.25
CA LEU A 109 -4.36 -2.38 -8.53
C LEU A 109 -3.20 -2.10 -9.47
N VAL A 110 -2.01 -2.60 -9.13
CA VAL A 110 -0.89 -2.69 -10.07
C VAL A 110 -0.66 -4.14 -10.46
N ARG A 111 -0.40 -4.40 -11.78
CA ARG A 111 -0.21 -5.76 -12.32
C ARG A 111 1.11 -6.40 -11.95
N THR A 112 2.06 -5.63 -11.40
CA THR A 112 3.30 -6.18 -10.84
C THR A 112 3.03 -7.11 -9.66
N GLY A 113 3.98 -7.95 -9.29
CA GLY A 113 3.84 -8.91 -8.19
C GLY A 113 2.69 -9.89 -8.43
N TYR A 114 1.71 -9.92 -7.54
CA TYR A 114 0.50 -10.76 -7.64
C TYR A 114 -0.65 -10.12 -8.42
N GLY A 115 -0.42 -8.95 -9.04
CA GLY A 115 -1.49 -8.12 -9.57
C GLY A 115 -2.30 -8.77 -10.69
N VAL A 116 -1.68 -9.51 -11.61
CA VAL A 116 -2.38 -10.23 -12.68
C VAL A 116 -3.35 -11.28 -12.13
N GLU A 117 -2.93 -12.03 -11.11
CA GLU A 117 -3.80 -13.01 -10.45
C GLU A 117 -4.92 -12.33 -9.66
N THR A 118 -4.62 -11.19 -9.05
CA THR A 118 -5.58 -10.38 -8.31
C THR A 118 -6.64 -9.81 -9.24
N GLU A 119 -6.26 -9.36 -10.44
CA GLU A 119 -7.19 -8.88 -11.47
C GLU A 119 -8.19 -9.98 -11.88
N LYS A 120 -7.73 -11.23 -12.03
CA LYS A 120 -8.61 -12.37 -12.27
C LYS A 120 -9.62 -12.57 -11.12
N LYS A 121 -9.18 -12.45 -9.85
CA LYS A 121 -10.05 -12.53 -8.68
C LYS A 121 -11.06 -11.39 -8.58
N LEU A 122 -10.69 -10.18 -9.02
CA LEU A 122 -11.61 -9.04 -9.10
C LEU A 122 -12.76 -9.28 -10.08
N ASN A 123 -12.54 -10.08 -11.12
CA ASN A 123 -13.54 -10.38 -12.12
C ASN A 123 -14.61 -11.40 -11.64
N THR A 124 -14.51 -11.91 -10.42
CA THR A 124 -15.53 -12.79 -9.83
C THR A 124 -16.72 -12.00 -9.31
N PHE A 125 -17.89 -12.65 -9.29
CA PHE A 125 -19.14 -12.05 -8.78
C PHE A 125 -18.99 -11.53 -7.33
N ALA A 126 -18.26 -12.28 -6.48
CA ALA A 126 -18.02 -11.92 -5.08
C ALA A 126 -17.27 -10.59 -4.89
N ASN A 127 -16.57 -10.10 -5.92
CA ASN A 127 -15.78 -8.86 -5.86
C ASN A 127 -16.35 -7.75 -6.76
N LYS A 128 -17.58 -7.88 -7.25
CA LYS A 128 -18.20 -6.96 -8.22
C LYS A 128 -18.17 -5.49 -7.78
N ASP A 129 -18.46 -5.20 -6.52
CA ASP A 129 -18.47 -3.82 -6.01
C ASP A 129 -17.07 -3.27 -5.81
N LEU A 130 -16.14 -4.11 -5.36
CA LEU A 130 -14.72 -3.76 -5.26
C LEU A 130 -14.15 -3.45 -6.65
N LYS A 131 -14.47 -4.27 -7.66
CA LYS A 131 -14.05 -4.05 -9.05
C LYS A 131 -14.48 -2.71 -9.60
N LYS A 132 -15.74 -2.30 -9.36
CA LYS A 132 -16.27 -1.01 -9.86
C LYS A 132 -15.51 0.20 -9.31
N ARG A 133 -14.87 0.07 -8.15
CA ARG A 133 -14.15 1.15 -7.47
C ARG A 133 -12.64 1.07 -7.68
N THR A 134 -12.13 -0.03 -8.25
CA THR A 134 -10.69 -0.26 -8.44
C THR A 134 -10.27 0.21 -9.83
N GLU A 135 -9.29 1.11 -9.88
CA GLU A 135 -8.54 1.39 -11.10
C GLU A 135 -7.34 0.45 -11.21
N ILE A 136 -6.93 0.14 -12.44
CA ILE A 136 -5.88 -0.85 -12.72
C ILE A 136 -4.81 -0.20 -13.59
N TYR A 137 -3.55 -0.40 -13.19
CA TYR A 137 -2.37 0.07 -13.91
C TYR A 137 -1.36 -1.08 -14.06
N ASP A 138 -0.51 -1.02 -15.07
CA ASP A 138 0.49 -2.06 -15.28
C ASP A 138 1.54 -2.10 -14.17
N ASN A 139 1.90 -0.93 -13.63
CA ASN A 139 2.86 -0.79 -12.54
C ASN A 139 2.70 0.55 -11.80
N LEU A 140 3.44 0.70 -10.70
CA LEU A 140 3.42 1.92 -9.89
C LEU A 140 3.89 3.17 -10.68
N SER A 141 4.78 3.01 -11.66
CA SER A 141 5.24 4.14 -12.48
C SER A 141 4.13 4.68 -13.37
N GLN A 142 3.36 3.80 -14.02
CA GLN A 142 2.20 4.20 -14.83
C GLN A 142 1.16 4.94 -13.97
N PHE A 143 0.88 4.44 -12.76
CA PHE A 143 0.01 5.14 -11.81
C PHE A 143 0.58 6.52 -11.46
N ALA A 144 1.86 6.64 -11.14
CA ALA A 144 2.49 7.92 -10.78
C ALA A 144 2.41 8.96 -11.92
N HIS A 145 2.51 8.53 -13.19
CA HIS A 145 2.32 9.41 -14.34
C HIS A 145 0.87 9.91 -14.49
N SER A 146 -0.11 9.11 -14.08
CA SER A 146 -1.53 9.49 -14.18
C SER A 146 -1.97 10.54 -13.14
N LEU A 147 -1.18 10.76 -12.09
CA LEU A 147 -1.47 11.73 -11.05
C LEU A 147 -1.30 13.17 -11.59
N VAL A 148 -2.22 14.04 -11.20
CA VAL A 148 -2.09 15.49 -11.43
C VAL A 148 -1.03 16.08 -10.51
N ASP A 149 -0.44 17.20 -10.91
CA ASP A 149 0.51 17.95 -10.10
C ASP A 149 -0.26 18.79 -9.10
N LEU A 150 0.11 18.72 -7.81
CA LEU A 150 -0.46 19.49 -6.71
C LEU A 150 0.48 20.59 -6.22
N SER A 151 1.75 20.58 -6.71
CA SER A 151 2.79 21.57 -6.34
C SER A 151 2.68 22.89 -7.09
#